data_e512871c5c4c9f0be9533935afdcea2b
#
_entry.id   e512871c5c4c9f0be9533935afdcea2b
#
_cell.length_a   1.000
_cell.length_b   1.000
_cell.length_c   1.000
_cell.angle_alpha   90.00
_cell.angle_beta   90.00
_cell.angle_gamma   90.00
#
_symmetry.space_group_name_H-M   'P 1'
#
loop_
_entity.id
_entity.type
_entity.pdbx_description
1 polymer ?
#
loop_
_entity_poly.entity_id
_entity_poly.type
_entity_poly.pdbx_seq_one_letter_code
_entity_poly.pdbx_strand_id
1 'polypeptide(L)'
;FWTFDSCVLWQEPFVIYSQILAATSHIKVGPMVTNPVTRDWTVTASLFATLNEMFGPRTICGIGRGDSALRVTGRSPATLSTLAECMDTVKKLVEGHEATVNDRPIKFPWVDEGSFDVWMAAYGPKALEVAGRDADGLIMQLADPFIVEWAINAVRAARDAAGKDVTTYKVCVAAPAYVGDDLAHQRDQVRWFGGMVGNHVADIVERYGSESPVPPALTEYIKGRQGYDYRHHGQAGNPDTEFVPDEVIDRFCVLGPVEHHLERLGELAQSGVDQFSLYLMHDDPETTIEAYRTSVIGRV
;
A
#
# COMPACT_ATOMS: atom_id res chain seq x y z
N PHE A 1 -10.93 5.38 1.08
CA PHE A 1 -10.21 6.25 0.15
C PHE A 1 -8.76 6.36 0.58
N TRP A 2 -7.84 6.09 -0.34
CA TRP A 2 -6.41 6.12 -0.09
C TRP A 2 -5.74 7.22 -0.91
N THR A 3 -4.68 7.85 -0.38
CA THR A 3 -3.81 8.76 -1.12
C THR A 3 -2.34 8.45 -0.84
N PHE A 4 -1.47 8.89 -1.73
CA PHE A 4 -0.02 8.86 -1.47
C PHE A 4 0.36 9.90 -0.42
N ASP A 5 1.37 9.59 0.39
CA ASP A 5 1.97 10.50 1.36
C ASP A 5 3.46 10.69 1.03
N SER A 6 3.71 11.53 0.04
CA SER A 6 5.03 11.89 -0.45
C SER A 6 5.05 13.40 -0.73
N CYS A 7 5.42 14.19 0.27
CA CYS A 7 5.24 15.64 0.34
C CYS A 7 5.87 16.45 -0.82
N VAL A 8 6.82 15.86 -1.56
CA VAL A 8 7.42 16.50 -2.75
C VAL A 8 6.64 16.17 -4.02
N LEU A 9 6.01 15.00 -4.07
CA LEU A 9 5.34 14.48 -5.27
C LEU A 9 3.83 14.74 -5.26
N TRP A 10 3.21 14.80 -4.07
CA TRP A 10 1.77 14.89 -3.89
C TRP A 10 1.41 15.92 -2.82
N GLN A 11 0.15 16.38 -2.84
CA GLN A 11 -0.43 17.27 -1.84
C GLN A 11 -0.48 16.59 -0.46
N GLU A 12 -0.58 17.42 0.60
CA GLU A 12 -0.66 16.98 1.98
C GLU A 12 -1.96 16.17 2.24
N PRO A 13 -1.86 14.85 2.51
CA PRO A 13 -3.04 13.99 2.57
C PRO A 13 -3.97 14.30 3.75
N PHE A 14 -3.45 14.67 4.91
CA PHE A 14 -4.27 14.89 6.11
C PHE A 14 -5.20 16.11 5.98
N VAL A 15 -4.80 17.12 5.20
CA VAL A 15 -5.68 18.24 4.84
C VAL A 15 -6.83 17.75 3.95
N ILE A 16 -6.54 16.88 2.99
CA ILE A 16 -7.54 16.27 2.10
C ILE A 16 -8.48 15.37 2.90
N TYR A 17 -7.96 14.54 3.82
CA TYR A 17 -8.77 13.65 4.65
C TYR A 17 -9.76 14.40 5.51
N SER A 18 -9.40 15.54 6.08
CA SER A 18 -10.33 16.35 6.88
C SER A 18 -11.53 16.80 6.06
N GLN A 19 -11.34 17.15 4.78
CA GLN A 19 -12.43 17.57 3.89
C GLN A 19 -13.31 16.37 3.47
N ILE A 20 -12.71 15.23 3.14
CA ILE A 20 -13.45 14.01 2.77
C ILE A 20 -14.29 13.53 3.96
N LEU A 21 -13.72 13.47 5.16
CA LEU A 21 -14.39 13.02 6.37
C LEU A 21 -15.54 13.95 6.76
N ALA A 22 -15.37 15.28 6.60
CA ALA A 22 -16.42 16.27 6.84
C ALA A 22 -17.57 16.16 5.83
N ALA A 23 -17.27 15.82 4.57
CA ALA A 23 -18.26 15.71 3.50
C ALA A 23 -18.96 14.34 3.43
N THR A 24 -18.53 13.35 4.20
CA THR A 24 -19.03 11.97 4.14
C THR A 24 -19.29 11.40 5.53
N SER A 25 -20.10 10.33 5.61
CA SER A 25 -20.43 9.66 6.90
C SER A 25 -19.86 8.25 7.04
N HIS A 26 -19.46 7.59 5.95
CA HIS A 26 -19.06 6.16 5.98
C HIS A 26 -17.67 5.88 5.41
N ILE A 27 -17.15 6.78 4.56
CA ILE A 27 -15.84 6.58 3.93
C ILE A 27 -14.75 6.57 5.01
N LYS A 28 -13.91 5.54 4.97
CA LYS A 28 -12.63 5.50 5.68
C LYS A 28 -11.53 6.10 4.81
N VAL A 29 -10.57 6.77 5.43
CA VAL A 29 -9.43 7.38 4.74
C VAL A 29 -8.11 6.92 5.33
N GLY A 30 -7.06 6.91 4.52
CA GLY A 30 -5.71 6.62 4.99
C GLY A 30 -4.64 6.83 3.93
N PRO A 31 -3.38 7.03 4.33
CA PRO A 31 -2.27 7.07 3.39
C PRO A 31 -1.94 5.66 2.86
N MET A 32 -1.58 5.57 1.60
CA MET A 32 -1.05 4.36 0.98
C MET A 32 0.27 4.70 0.27
N VAL A 33 1.36 4.88 1.00
CA VAL A 33 1.49 4.74 2.47
C VAL A 33 2.28 5.91 3.04
N THR A 34 2.11 6.20 4.34
CA THR A 34 3.04 7.08 5.08
C THR A 34 4.34 6.35 5.45
N ASN A 35 5.24 7.02 6.17
CA ASN A 35 6.52 6.45 6.57
C ASN A 35 7.03 7.05 7.90
N PRO A 36 7.98 6.39 8.59
CA PRO A 36 8.46 6.84 9.91
C PRO A 36 9.45 8.01 9.88
N VAL A 37 9.74 8.63 8.71
CA VAL A 37 10.87 9.57 8.57
C VAL A 37 10.44 10.98 8.22
N THR A 38 9.35 11.15 7.47
CA THR A 38 8.91 12.47 6.97
C THR A 38 8.21 13.32 8.03
N ARG A 39 7.62 12.66 9.04
CA ARG A 39 6.99 13.31 10.20
C ARG A 39 7.46 12.64 11.49
N ASP A 40 7.49 13.42 12.59
CA ASP A 40 7.64 12.84 13.93
C ASP A 40 6.46 11.88 14.21
N TRP A 41 6.73 10.77 14.90
CA TRP A 41 5.71 9.74 15.17
C TRP A 41 4.56 10.25 16.03
N THR A 42 4.87 11.17 16.97
CA THR A 42 3.83 11.80 17.80
C THR A 42 2.95 12.74 16.99
N VAL A 43 3.51 13.42 16.00
CA VAL A 43 2.74 14.27 15.06
C VAL A 43 1.85 13.38 14.18
N THR A 44 2.37 12.28 13.66
CA THR A 44 1.58 11.32 12.87
C THR A 44 0.43 10.75 13.71
N ALA A 45 0.69 10.32 14.94
CA ALA A 45 -0.34 9.83 15.85
C ALA A 45 -1.39 10.92 16.15
N SER A 46 -0.96 12.14 16.44
CA SER A 46 -1.86 13.26 16.73
C SER A 46 -2.79 13.58 15.55
N LEU A 47 -2.30 13.50 14.30
CA LEU A 47 -3.12 13.70 13.10
C LEU A 47 -4.26 12.68 13.02
N PHE A 48 -3.96 11.38 13.17
CA PHE A 48 -4.98 10.33 13.15
C PHE A 48 -5.95 10.44 14.32
N ALA A 49 -5.44 10.65 15.52
CA ALA A 49 -6.27 10.81 16.71
C ALA A 49 -7.23 12.00 16.58
N THR A 50 -6.74 13.16 16.10
CA THR A 50 -7.57 14.34 15.86
C THR A 50 -8.69 14.07 14.85
N LEU A 51 -8.37 13.40 13.72
CA LEU A 51 -9.38 13.07 12.73
C LEU A 51 -10.44 12.11 13.28
N ASN A 52 -10.02 11.12 14.09
CA ASN A 52 -10.94 10.17 14.72
C ASN A 52 -11.81 10.83 15.79
N GLU A 53 -11.28 11.77 16.58
CA GLU A 53 -12.06 12.57 17.53
C GLU A 53 -13.12 13.45 16.83
N MET A 54 -12.75 14.08 15.71
CA MET A 54 -13.65 14.95 14.97
C MET A 54 -14.74 14.21 14.20
N PHE A 55 -14.43 13.05 13.64
CA PHE A 55 -15.28 12.40 12.63
C PHE A 55 -15.62 10.94 12.93
N GLY A 56 -15.19 10.39 14.08
CA GLY A 56 -15.32 8.96 14.44
C GLY A 56 -14.19 8.10 13.86
N PRO A 57 -14.12 6.80 14.19
CA PRO A 57 -12.99 5.91 13.87
C PRO A 57 -12.99 5.53 12.37
N ARG A 58 -12.74 6.51 11.52
CA ARG A 58 -12.75 6.38 10.05
C ARG A 58 -11.39 6.58 9.40
N THR A 59 -10.30 6.41 10.17
CA THR A 59 -8.95 6.44 9.61
C THR A 59 -8.26 5.10 9.73
N ILE A 60 -7.33 4.82 8.81
CA ILE A 60 -6.44 3.66 8.82
C ILE A 60 -5.03 4.17 8.54
N CYS A 61 -4.04 3.77 9.33
CA CYS A 61 -2.64 4.08 9.06
C CYS A 61 -2.03 3.06 8.10
N GLY A 62 -2.05 3.34 6.81
CA GLY A 62 -1.19 2.61 5.88
C GLY A 62 0.24 3.13 5.97
N ILE A 63 1.21 2.28 6.28
CA ILE A 63 2.59 2.68 6.53
C ILE A 63 3.60 1.76 5.84
N GLY A 64 4.71 2.31 5.39
CA GLY A 64 5.82 1.59 4.79
C GLY A 64 7.16 2.22 5.17
N ARG A 65 8.25 1.69 4.62
CA ARG A 65 9.60 2.18 4.90
C ARG A 65 9.90 3.57 4.32
N GLY A 66 9.08 4.06 3.38
CA GLY A 66 9.26 5.35 2.73
C GLY A 66 10.21 5.27 1.54
N ASP A 67 9.81 4.65 0.43
CA ASP A 67 10.60 4.58 -0.79
C ASP A 67 10.60 5.92 -1.55
N SER A 68 9.56 6.23 -2.31
CA SER A 68 9.47 7.45 -3.14
C SER A 68 9.60 8.74 -2.32
N ALA A 69 8.92 8.82 -1.16
CA ALA A 69 8.95 9.99 -0.29
C ALA A 69 10.35 10.36 0.23
N LEU A 70 11.22 9.38 0.39
CA LEU A 70 12.58 9.58 0.88
C LEU A 70 13.61 9.68 -0.26
N ARG A 71 13.52 8.81 -1.26
CA ARG A 71 14.46 8.80 -2.39
C ARG A 71 14.40 10.10 -3.19
N VAL A 72 13.23 10.70 -3.39
CA VAL A 72 13.09 12.00 -4.07
C VAL A 72 13.82 13.13 -3.35
N THR A 73 14.05 12.99 -2.04
CA THR A 73 14.83 13.94 -1.22
C THR A 73 16.27 13.47 -0.96
N GLY A 74 16.73 12.42 -1.64
CA GLY A 74 18.09 11.87 -1.48
C GLY A 74 18.31 11.07 -0.20
N ARG A 75 17.23 10.68 0.52
CA ARG A 75 17.30 9.89 1.75
C ARG A 75 17.02 8.41 1.48
N SER A 76 17.52 7.54 2.34
CA SER A 76 17.28 6.10 2.29
C SER A 76 15.99 5.72 3.04
N PRO A 77 15.28 4.65 2.61
CA PRO A 77 14.15 4.10 3.36
C PRO A 77 14.53 3.69 4.78
N ALA A 78 13.58 3.82 5.71
CA ALA A 78 13.77 3.41 7.10
C ALA A 78 14.10 1.91 7.24
N THR A 79 14.72 1.52 8.35
CA THR A 79 14.90 0.12 8.70
C THR A 79 13.56 -0.54 9.08
N LEU A 80 13.50 -1.87 9.05
CA LEU A 80 12.31 -2.59 9.51
C LEU A 80 12.09 -2.43 11.02
N SER A 81 13.16 -2.32 11.82
CA SER A 81 13.07 -2.03 13.26
C SER A 81 12.42 -0.67 13.51
N THR A 82 12.94 0.38 12.86
CA THR A 82 12.38 1.73 12.97
C THR A 82 10.91 1.79 12.55
N LEU A 83 10.54 1.03 11.49
CA LEU A 83 9.16 0.95 11.04
C LEU A 83 8.27 0.25 12.07
N ALA A 84 8.72 -0.87 12.65
CA ALA A 84 7.97 -1.60 13.67
C ALA A 84 7.75 -0.75 14.94
N GLU A 85 8.79 -0.06 15.40
CA GLU A 85 8.72 0.85 16.56
C GLU A 85 7.76 2.03 16.28
N CYS A 86 7.78 2.58 15.07
CA CYS A 86 6.86 3.64 14.66
C CYS A 86 5.41 3.15 14.65
N MET A 87 5.15 1.96 14.09
CA MET A 87 3.80 1.37 14.06
C MET A 87 3.25 1.18 15.47
N ASP A 88 4.02 0.60 16.38
CA ASP A 88 3.64 0.38 17.79
C ASP A 88 3.35 1.72 18.50
N THR A 89 4.24 2.70 18.33
CA THR A 89 4.10 4.03 18.94
C THR A 89 2.85 4.74 18.44
N VAL A 90 2.65 4.81 17.12
CA VAL A 90 1.48 5.47 16.52
C VAL A 90 0.19 4.79 16.96
N LYS A 91 0.15 3.46 16.92
CA LYS A 91 -1.02 2.68 17.33
C LYS A 91 -1.38 2.95 18.78
N LYS A 92 -0.45 2.80 19.70
CA LYS A 92 -0.67 3.05 21.14
C LYS A 92 -1.20 4.43 21.42
N LEU A 93 -0.60 5.47 20.84
CA LEU A 93 -1.01 6.85 21.08
C LEU A 93 -2.42 7.14 20.53
N VAL A 94 -2.75 6.63 19.35
CA VAL A 94 -4.10 6.80 18.75
C VAL A 94 -5.16 6.00 19.50
N GLU A 95 -4.79 4.86 20.08
CA GLU A 95 -5.67 4.03 20.94
C GLU A 95 -5.80 4.57 22.37
N GLY A 96 -5.18 5.72 22.69
CA GLY A 96 -5.23 6.29 24.05
C GLY A 96 -4.34 5.56 25.06
N HIS A 97 -3.37 4.81 24.61
CA HIS A 97 -2.40 4.12 25.47
C HIS A 97 -1.09 4.88 25.61
N GLU A 98 -0.30 4.51 26.63
CA GLU A 98 1.04 5.04 26.83
C GLU A 98 2.03 4.41 25.85
N ALA A 99 2.88 5.24 25.24
CA ALA A 99 4.01 4.81 24.43
C ALA A 99 5.32 5.44 24.94
N THR A 100 6.44 4.77 24.72
CA THR A 100 7.76 5.33 25.07
C THR A 100 8.36 6.03 23.85
N VAL A 101 8.67 7.31 23.97
CA VAL A 101 9.32 8.12 22.93
C VAL A 101 10.51 8.86 23.55
N ASN A 102 11.70 8.66 22.98
CA ASN A 102 12.96 9.20 23.52
C ASN A 102 13.13 8.92 25.03
N ASP A 103 12.95 7.67 25.44
CA ASP A 103 13.03 7.18 26.81
C ASP A 103 12.02 7.84 27.78
N ARG A 104 10.96 8.45 27.29
CA ARG A 104 9.91 9.06 28.10
C ARG A 104 8.56 8.42 27.81
N PRO A 105 7.80 8.06 28.84
CA PRO A 105 6.41 7.65 28.67
C PRO A 105 5.56 8.85 28.27
N ILE A 106 4.78 8.74 27.23
CA ILE A 106 3.84 9.74 26.74
C ILE A 106 2.49 9.11 26.46
N LYS A 107 1.43 9.87 26.70
CA LYS A 107 0.04 9.53 26.36
C LYS A 107 -0.66 10.81 25.93
N PHE A 108 -1.60 10.72 25.00
CA PHE A 108 -2.46 11.86 24.67
C PHE A 108 -3.57 11.98 25.72
N PRO A 109 -3.60 13.06 26.52
CA PRO A 109 -4.57 13.20 27.62
C PRO A 109 -6.00 13.48 27.14
N TRP A 110 -6.20 13.71 25.87
CA TRP A 110 -7.44 14.06 25.21
C TRP A 110 -8.00 12.93 24.34
N VAL A 111 -7.33 11.76 24.30
CA VAL A 111 -7.78 10.58 23.55
C VAL A 111 -8.33 9.55 24.52
N ASP A 112 -9.57 9.12 24.30
CA ASP A 112 -10.17 7.99 24.99
C ASP A 112 -9.65 6.66 24.42
N GLU A 113 -9.72 5.59 25.23
CA GLU A 113 -9.30 4.25 24.80
C GLU A 113 -10.19 3.73 23.65
N GLY A 114 -9.57 3.27 22.59
CA GLY A 114 -10.25 2.82 21.39
C GLY A 114 -9.43 1.80 20.61
N SER A 115 -9.80 1.58 19.36
CA SER A 115 -9.07 0.71 18.43
C SER A 115 -8.62 1.49 17.21
N PHE A 116 -7.44 1.14 16.69
CA PHE A 116 -6.88 1.79 15.51
C PHE A 116 -6.10 0.79 14.65
N ASP A 117 -6.40 0.76 13.36
CA ASP A 117 -5.77 -0.16 12.42
C ASP A 117 -4.50 0.44 11.82
N VAL A 118 -3.40 -0.30 11.90
CA VAL A 118 -2.13 -0.01 11.23
C VAL A 118 -1.83 -1.10 10.21
N TRP A 119 -1.83 -0.76 8.92
CA TRP A 119 -1.57 -1.70 7.83
C TRP A 119 -0.21 -1.43 7.21
N MET A 120 0.61 -2.46 7.06
CA MET A 120 1.98 -2.33 6.58
C MET A 120 2.13 -2.71 5.11
N ALA A 121 2.78 -1.85 4.32
CA ALA A 121 3.21 -2.21 2.97
C ALA A 121 4.48 -3.07 3.02
N ALA A 122 4.43 -4.27 2.43
CA ALA A 122 5.54 -5.21 2.44
C ALA A 122 5.59 -6.09 1.18
N TYR A 123 6.81 -6.48 0.76
CA TYR A 123 7.05 -7.36 -0.38
C TYR A 123 8.03 -8.49 -0.05
N GLY A 124 9.15 -8.22 0.60
CA GLY A 124 10.20 -9.21 0.86
C GLY A 124 9.94 -10.03 2.13
N PRO A 125 10.54 -11.22 2.27
CA PRO A 125 10.28 -12.15 3.37
C PRO A 125 10.38 -11.53 4.76
N LYS A 126 11.45 -10.77 5.04
CA LYS A 126 11.63 -10.09 6.34
C LYS A 126 10.60 -8.99 6.60
N ALA A 127 10.15 -8.29 5.54
CA ALA A 127 9.12 -7.27 5.69
C ALA A 127 7.74 -7.93 5.92
N LEU A 128 7.45 -9.04 5.24
CA LEU A 128 6.23 -9.82 5.46
C LEU A 128 6.18 -10.44 6.86
N GLU A 129 7.32 -10.88 7.40
CA GLU A 129 7.43 -11.34 8.79
C GLU A 129 7.06 -10.23 9.79
N VAL A 130 7.61 -9.01 9.62
CA VAL A 130 7.26 -7.86 10.46
C VAL A 130 5.80 -7.48 10.29
N ALA A 131 5.27 -7.47 9.06
CA ALA A 131 3.87 -7.16 8.79
C ALA A 131 2.93 -8.15 9.49
N GLY A 132 3.19 -9.45 9.42
CA GLY A 132 2.37 -10.47 10.10
C GLY A 132 2.43 -10.37 11.63
N ARG A 133 3.63 -10.11 12.17
CA ARG A 133 3.86 -10.02 13.62
C ARG A 133 3.29 -8.73 14.23
N ASP A 134 3.48 -7.58 13.59
CA ASP A 134 3.32 -6.27 14.24
C ASP A 134 2.13 -5.45 13.69
N ALA A 135 1.68 -5.67 12.44
CA ALA A 135 0.60 -4.91 11.84
C ALA A 135 -0.78 -5.59 11.98
N ASP A 136 -1.86 -4.83 11.71
CA ASP A 136 -3.24 -5.32 11.65
C ASP A 136 -3.66 -5.72 10.22
N GLY A 137 -2.86 -5.33 9.22
CA GLY A 137 -3.09 -5.70 7.82
C GLY A 137 -1.87 -5.53 6.94
N LEU A 138 -1.95 -6.14 5.76
CA LEU A 138 -0.96 -6.05 4.67
C LEU A 138 -1.49 -5.15 3.56
N ILE A 139 -0.62 -4.27 3.06
CA ILE A 139 -0.83 -3.55 1.79
C ILE A 139 0.17 -4.10 0.79
N MET A 140 -0.33 -4.58 -0.36
CA MET A 140 0.50 -5.10 -1.44
C MET A 140 0.16 -4.42 -2.76
N GLN A 141 1.17 -3.80 -3.39
CA GLN A 141 0.98 -3.00 -4.60
C GLN A 141 1.28 -3.84 -5.85
N LEU A 142 0.45 -4.83 -6.13
CA LEU A 142 0.36 -5.58 -7.39
C LEU A 142 -0.85 -6.52 -7.34
N ALA A 143 -1.44 -6.85 -8.49
CA ALA A 143 -2.65 -7.66 -8.60
C ALA A 143 -2.41 -9.08 -9.15
N ASP A 144 -1.22 -9.63 -8.94
CA ASP A 144 -0.90 -11.01 -9.34
C ASP A 144 -1.35 -12.00 -8.25
N PRO A 145 -2.37 -12.86 -8.48
CA PRO A 145 -2.92 -13.76 -7.46
C PRO A 145 -1.88 -14.70 -6.86
N PHE A 146 -0.95 -15.22 -7.67
CA PHE A 146 0.09 -16.13 -7.20
C PHE A 146 1.07 -15.47 -6.22
N ILE A 147 1.54 -14.25 -6.54
CA ILE A 147 2.44 -13.50 -5.67
C ILE A 147 1.71 -13.04 -4.40
N VAL A 148 0.44 -12.63 -4.55
CA VAL A 148 -0.41 -12.22 -3.42
C VAL A 148 -0.65 -13.39 -2.47
N GLU A 149 -1.00 -14.57 -2.97
CA GLU A 149 -1.18 -15.78 -2.15
C GLU A 149 0.11 -16.16 -1.40
N TRP A 150 1.26 -16.11 -2.08
CA TRP A 150 2.56 -16.33 -1.45
C TRP A 150 2.81 -15.35 -0.28
N ALA A 151 2.53 -14.06 -0.47
CA ALA A 151 2.70 -13.05 0.57
C ALA A 151 1.71 -13.25 1.73
N ILE A 152 0.45 -13.56 1.44
CA ILE A 152 -0.57 -13.87 2.45
C ILE A 152 -0.15 -15.06 3.31
N ASN A 153 0.36 -16.12 2.69
CA ASN A 153 0.83 -17.30 3.42
C ASN A 153 2.01 -16.96 4.34
N ALA A 154 2.94 -16.10 3.89
CA ALA A 154 4.07 -15.64 4.69
C ALA A 154 3.62 -14.80 5.91
N VAL A 155 2.70 -13.85 5.73
CA VAL A 155 2.20 -13.02 6.86
C VAL A 155 1.35 -13.83 7.83
N ARG A 156 0.54 -14.79 7.35
CA ARG A 156 -0.25 -15.69 8.20
C ARG A 156 0.65 -16.55 9.07
N ALA A 157 1.71 -17.13 8.50
CA ALA A 157 2.69 -17.91 9.24
C ALA A 157 3.40 -17.06 10.32
N ALA A 158 3.80 -15.83 10.00
CA ALA A 158 4.44 -14.93 10.96
C ALA A 158 3.48 -14.51 12.08
N ARG A 159 2.19 -14.30 11.76
CA ARG A 159 1.15 -13.94 12.73
C ARG A 159 0.83 -15.09 13.68
N ASP A 160 0.70 -16.30 13.15
CA ASP A 160 0.49 -17.53 13.94
C ASP A 160 1.67 -17.78 14.88
N ALA A 161 2.91 -17.65 14.39
CA ALA A 161 4.12 -17.75 15.19
C ALA A 161 4.21 -16.69 16.31
N ALA A 162 3.58 -15.53 16.14
CA ALA A 162 3.44 -14.49 17.16
C ALA A 162 2.25 -14.71 18.11
N GLY A 163 1.48 -15.80 17.96
CA GLY A 163 0.32 -16.10 18.78
C GLY A 163 -0.87 -15.18 18.55
N LYS A 164 -0.95 -14.52 17.38
CA LYS A 164 -2.04 -13.59 17.03
C LYS A 164 -3.09 -14.26 16.15
N ASP A 165 -4.34 -13.84 16.29
CA ASP A 165 -5.45 -14.35 15.48
C ASP A 165 -5.29 -13.96 13.99
N VAL A 166 -5.18 -14.96 13.13
CA VAL A 166 -5.02 -14.79 11.68
C VAL A 166 -6.33 -14.36 10.98
N THR A 167 -7.48 -14.59 11.62
CA THR A 167 -8.79 -14.29 11.02
C THR A 167 -9.14 -12.81 11.05
N THR A 168 -8.52 -12.04 11.94
CA THR A 168 -8.72 -10.60 12.08
C THR A 168 -7.82 -9.78 11.16
N TYR A 169 -6.80 -10.42 10.57
CA TYR A 169 -5.81 -9.75 9.72
C TYR A 169 -6.40 -9.37 8.37
N LYS A 170 -6.16 -8.13 7.94
CA LYS A 170 -6.71 -7.60 6.69
C LYS A 170 -5.67 -7.56 5.58
N VAL A 171 -6.08 -7.86 4.36
CA VAL A 171 -5.24 -7.81 3.17
C VAL A 171 -5.83 -6.86 2.14
N CYS A 172 -5.08 -5.82 1.81
CA CYS A 172 -5.38 -4.87 0.76
C CYS A 172 -4.40 -5.05 -0.40
N VAL A 173 -4.92 -5.32 -1.57
CA VAL A 173 -4.18 -5.25 -2.83
C VAL A 173 -4.49 -3.93 -3.52
N ALA A 174 -3.46 -3.25 -3.99
CA ALA A 174 -3.59 -1.98 -4.70
C ALA A 174 -2.88 -2.05 -6.05
N ALA A 175 -3.59 -1.74 -7.13
CA ALA A 175 -3.03 -1.74 -8.48
C ALA A 175 -3.83 -0.82 -9.42
N PRO A 176 -3.23 -0.39 -10.55
CA PRO A 176 -3.99 0.24 -11.62
C PRO A 176 -5.11 -0.66 -12.09
N ALA A 177 -6.29 -0.05 -12.23
CA ALA A 177 -7.44 -0.68 -12.84
C ALA A 177 -7.94 0.24 -13.96
N TYR A 178 -8.04 -0.29 -15.18
CA TYR A 178 -8.48 0.46 -16.34
C TYR A 178 -9.50 -0.37 -17.14
N VAL A 179 -10.76 0.03 -17.10
CA VAL A 179 -11.85 -0.64 -17.83
C VAL A 179 -11.96 -0.10 -19.24
N GLY A 180 -11.91 -0.99 -20.25
CA GLY A 180 -12.04 -0.64 -21.65
C GLY A 180 -11.55 -1.76 -22.57
N ASP A 181 -11.63 -1.52 -23.91
CA ASP A 181 -11.30 -2.55 -24.91
C ASP A 181 -9.93 -2.36 -25.57
N ASP A 182 -9.27 -1.19 -25.44
CA ASP A 182 -7.95 -0.92 -25.99
C ASP A 182 -6.85 -1.29 -25.02
N LEU A 183 -6.52 -2.57 -24.96
CA LEU A 183 -5.50 -3.10 -24.04
C LEU A 183 -4.11 -2.51 -24.30
N ALA A 184 -3.76 -2.18 -25.56
CA ALA A 184 -2.46 -1.60 -25.87
C ALA A 184 -2.32 -0.20 -25.23
N HIS A 185 -3.33 0.64 -25.40
CA HIS A 185 -3.40 1.95 -24.76
C HIS A 185 -3.38 1.84 -23.23
N GLN A 186 -4.18 0.95 -22.67
CA GLN A 186 -4.23 0.74 -21.22
C GLN A 186 -2.87 0.35 -20.65
N ARG A 187 -2.14 -0.56 -21.29
CA ARG A 187 -0.78 -0.94 -20.87
C ARG A 187 0.18 0.25 -20.87
N ASP A 188 0.13 1.10 -21.90
CA ASP A 188 0.98 2.29 -21.96
C ASP A 188 0.66 3.29 -20.85
N GLN A 189 -0.62 3.45 -20.50
CA GLN A 189 -1.06 4.32 -19.41
C GLN A 189 -0.57 3.87 -18.03
N VAL A 190 -0.41 2.56 -17.79
CA VAL A 190 -0.08 2.01 -16.49
C VAL A 190 1.31 1.38 -16.39
N ARG A 191 2.13 1.41 -17.43
CA ARG A 191 3.49 0.81 -17.46
C ARG A 191 4.40 1.34 -16.36
N TRP A 192 4.21 2.59 -15.94
CA TRP A 192 4.91 3.21 -14.82
C TRP A 192 4.78 2.41 -13.51
N PHE A 193 3.68 1.70 -13.33
CA PHE A 193 3.42 0.93 -12.10
C PHE A 193 4.38 -0.25 -11.97
N GLY A 194 4.61 -0.99 -13.04
CA GLY A 194 5.63 -2.05 -13.06
C GLY A 194 7.03 -1.52 -12.77
N GLY A 195 7.36 -0.32 -13.27
CA GLY A 195 8.61 0.38 -12.94
C GLY A 195 8.71 0.79 -11.48
N MET A 196 7.62 1.28 -10.89
CA MET A 196 7.54 1.61 -9.47
C MET A 196 7.72 0.37 -8.59
N VAL A 197 6.99 -0.70 -8.87
CA VAL A 197 7.14 -1.99 -8.16
C VAL A 197 8.57 -2.51 -8.31
N GLY A 198 9.19 -2.32 -9.47
CA GLY A 198 10.58 -2.68 -9.73
C GLY A 198 11.59 -2.08 -8.76
N ASN A 199 11.33 -0.91 -8.17
CA ASN A 199 12.21 -0.34 -7.13
C ASN A 199 12.21 -1.18 -5.86
N HIS A 200 11.05 -1.66 -5.43
CA HIS A 200 10.95 -2.54 -4.26
C HIS A 200 11.55 -3.91 -4.54
N VAL A 201 11.33 -4.41 -5.76
CA VAL A 201 11.84 -5.72 -6.19
C VAL A 201 13.37 -5.70 -6.34
N ALA A 202 13.96 -4.60 -6.79
CA ALA A 202 15.41 -4.47 -6.90
C ALA A 202 16.11 -4.65 -5.55
N ASP A 203 15.57 -4.04 -4.49
CA ASP A 203 16.08 -4.22 -3.12
C ASP A 203 15.99 -5.70 -2.67
N ILE A 204 14.98 -6.44 -3.12
CA ILE A 204 14.81 -7.87 -2.81
C ILE A 204 15.85 -8.69 -3.56
N VAL A 205 16.02 -8.47 -4.87
CA VAL A 205 16.99 -9.20 -5.69
C VAL A 205 18.42 -8.97 -5.21
N GLU A 206 18.76 -7.73 -4.84
CA GLU A 206 20.08 -7.40 -4.29
C GLU A 206 20.37 -8.16 -3.00
N ARG A 207 19.37 -8.33 -2.12
CA ARG A 207 19.55 -8.95 -0.80
C ARG A 207 19.52 -10.47 -0.82
N TYR A 208 18.67 -11.05 -1.65
CA TYR A 208 18.40 -12.50 -1.62
C TYR A 208 18.97 -13.25 -2.83
N GLY A 209 19.29 -12.55 -3.92
CA GLY A 209 19.87 -13.13 -5.13
C GLY A 209 19.01 -14.23 -5.77
N SER A 210 19.66 -15.16 -6.46
CA SER A 210 19.01 -16.28 -7.14
C SER A 210 18.53 -17.42 -6.21
N GLU A 211 18.96 -17.43 -4.96
CA GLU A 211 18.52 -18.41 -3.93
C GLU A 211 17.35 -17.90 -3.09
N SER A 212 16.72 -16.83 -3.56
CA SER A 212 15.62 -16.17 -2.86
C SER A 212 14.39 -17.07 -2.75
N PRO A 213 13.70 -17.11 -1.59
CA PRO A 213 12.37 -17.69 -1.48
C PRO A 213 11.28 -16.87 -2.21
N VAL A 214 11.65 -15.72 -2.79
CA VAL A 214 10.75 -14.83 -3.52
C VAL A 214 10.46 -15.43 -4.91
N PRO A 215 9.18 -15.48 -5.33
CA PRO A 215 8.82 -16.04 -6.63
C PRO A 215 9.58 -15.39 -7.79
N PRO A 216 10.14 -16.16 -8.74
CA PRO A 216 10.81 -15.60 -9.92
C PRO A 216 9.93 -14.64 -10.72
N ALA A 217 8.62 -14.89 -10.74
CA ALA A 217 7.63 -14.03 -11.36
C ALA A 217 7.67 -12.58 -10.86
N LEU A 218 8.10 -12.35 -9.62
CA LEU A 218 8.28 -11.00 -9.07
C LEU A 218 9.64 -10.40 -9.39
N THR A 219 10.67 -11.21 -9.65
CA THR A 219 12.07 -10.73 -9.65
C THR A 219 12.73 -10.71 -11.02
N GLU A 220 12.28 -11.53 -11.97
CA GLU A 220 13.02 -11.68 -13.25
C GLU A 220 12.90 -10.49 -14.19
N TYR A 221 11.76 -9.77 -14.18
CA TYR A 221 11.51 -8.67 -15.13
C TYR A 221 12.42 -7.45 -14.91
N ILE A 222 12.98 -7.29 -13.71
CA ILE A 222 13.82 -6.13 -13.40
C ILE A 222 15.23 -6.20 -14.00
N LYS A 223 15.60 -7.31 -14.65
CA LYS A 223 16.92 -7.48 -15.28
C LYS A 223 17.23 -6.39 -16.33
N GLY A 224 16.18 -5.81 -16.95
CA GLY A 224 16.30 -4.72 -17.89
C GLY A 224 16.33 -3.30 -17.29
N ARG A 225 16.18 -3.19 -15.97
CA ARG A 225 16.07 -1.90 -15.28
C ARG A 225 17.36 -1.09 -15.39
N GLN A 226 17.24 0.18 -15.85
CA GLN A 226 18.36 1.13 -15.95
C GLN A 226 18.33 2.24 -14.89
N GLY A 227 17.30 2.28 -14.04
CA GLY A 227 17.04 3.31 -13.05
C GLY A 227 15.56 3.61 -12.91
N TYR A 228 15.22 4.67 -12.20
CA TYR A 228 13.85 5.16 -12.08
C TYR A 228 13.87 6.65 -11.75
N ASP A 229 13.27 7.48 -12.60
CA ASP A 229 13.17 8.93 -12.37
C ASP A 229 11.91 9.27 -11.57
N TYR A 230 12.09 9.64 -10.32
CA TYR A 230 11.00 10.04 -9.44
C TYR A 230 10.27 11.32 -9.89
N ARG A 231 10.85 12.13 -10.79
CA ARG A 231 10.18 13.32 -11.36
C ARG A 231 9.00 12.94 -12.25
N HIS A 232 9.01 11.74 -12.81
CA HIS A 232 7.95 11.17 -13.65
C HIS A 232 7.18 10.06 -12.91
N HIS A 233 7.25 10.04 -11.57
CA HIS A 233 6.60 9.02 -10.77
C HIS A 233 5.08 9.03 -10.96
N GLY A 234 4.50 7.87 -11.28
CA GLY A 234 3.07 7.74 -11.50
C GLY A 234 2.54 8.34 -12.81
N GLN A 235 3.39 8.61 -13.78
CA GLN A 235 3.00 9.23 -15.05
C GLN A 235 3.13 8.25 -16.21
N ALA A 236 2.15 8.27 -17.13
CA ALA A 236 2.24 7.58 -18.40
C ALA A 236 3.42 8.12 -19.23
N GLY A 237 4.04 7.24 -20.03
CA GLY A 237 5.17 7.63 -20.89
C GLY A 237 6.49 7.89 -20.15
N ASN A 238 6.64 7.44 -18.90
CA ASN A 238 7.92 7.50 -18.20
C ASN A 238 8.96 6.61 -18.93
N PRO A 239 10.05 7.19 -19.48
CA PRO A 239 11.04 6.46 -20.28
C PRO A 239 11.78 5.38 -19.47
N ASP A 240 11.86 5.54 -18.15
CA ASP A 240 12.52 4.56 -17.26
C ASP A 240 11.68 3.30 -17.03
N THR A 241 10.55 3.14 -17.72
CA THR A 241 9.65 1.99 -17.58
C THR A 241 9.53 1.13 -18.83
N GLU A 242 10.24 1.47 -19.91
CA GLU A 242 10.24 0.70 -21.16
C GLU A 242 10.74 -0.74 -21.00
N PHE A 243 11.53 -1.01 -19.95
CA PHE A 243 12.02 -2.35 -19.64
C PHE A 243 10.93 -3.30 -19.11
N VAL A 244 9.74 -2.78 -18.73
CA VAL A 244 8.64 -3.59 -18.16
C VAL A 244 7.88 -4.27 -19.29
N PRO A 245 7.92 -5.62 -19.39
CA PRO A 245 7.20 -6.35 -20.43
C PRO A 245 5.68 -6.28 -20.22
N ASP A 246 4.91 -6.40 -21.29
CA ASP A 246 3.45 -6.39 -21.26
C ASP A 246 2.89 -7.49 -20.35
N GLU A 247 3.51 -8.67 -20.32
CA GLU A 247 3.09 -9.78 -19.45
C GLU A 247 3.17 -9.43 -17.96
N VAL A 248 4.13 -8.59 -17.57
CA VAL A 248 4.25 -8.11 -16.19
C VAL A 248 3.15 -7.11 -15.87
N ILE A 249 2.83 -6.22 -16.83
CA ILE A 249 1.75 -5.27 -16.68
C ILE A 249 0.42 -6.00 -16.51
N ASP A 250 0.12 -6.98 -17.38
CA ASP A 250 -1.10 -7.78 -17.33
C ASP A 250 -1.23 -8.60 -16.04
N ARG A 251 -0.12 -8.96 -15.43
CA ARG A 251 -0.10 -9.66 -14.14
C ARG A 251 -0.30 -8.71 -12.95
N PHE A 252 0.32 -7.53 -12.97
CA PHE A 252 0.35 -6.62 -11.83
C PHE A 252 -0.82 -5.65 -11.79
N CYS A 253 -1.48 -5.42 -12.93
CA CYS A 253 -2.61 -4.50 -13.08
C CYS A 253 -3.89 -5.26 -13.42
N VAL A 254 -5.04 -4.57 -13.38
CA VAL A 254 -6.32 -5.10 -13.81
C VAL A 254 -6.82 -4.29 -14.99
N LEU A 255 -6.65 -4.81 -16.20
CA LEU A 255 -6.92 -4.11 -17.46
C LEU A 255 -7.91 -4.89 -18.31
N GLY A 256 -8.65 -4.21 -19.19
CA GLY A 256 -9.53 -4.83 -20.14
C GLY A 256 -11.02 -4.60 -19.85
N PRO A 257 -11.91 -5.42 -20.43
CA PRO A 257 -13.35 -5.32 -20.22
C PRO A 257 -13.75 -5.72 -18.79
N VAL A 258 -14.96 -5.36 -18.38
CA VAL A 258 -15.52 -5.62 -17.03
C VAL A 258 -15.41 -7.08 -16.60
N GLU A 259 -15.60 -8.01 -17.53
CA GLU A 259 -15.52 -9.45 -17.28
C GLU A 259 -14.16 -9.87 -16.76
N HIS A 260 -13.09 -9.30 -17.33
CA HIS A 260 -11.71 -9.57 -16.86
C HIS A 260 -11.47 -9.01 -15.47
N HIS A 261 -12.04 -7.84 -15.14
CA HIS A 261 -11.97 -7.30 -13.78
C HIS A 261 -12.68 -8.21 -12.77
N LEU A 262 -13.87 -8.71 -13.09
CA LEU A 262 -14.61 -9.64 -12.22
C LEU A 262 -13.82 -10.95 -11.98
N GLU A 263 -13.23 -11.50 -13.04
CA GLU A 263 -12.42 -12.71 -12.96
C GLU A 263 -11.20 -12.50 -12.04
N ARG A 264 -10.39 -11.46 -12.32
CA ARG A 264 -9.18 -11.16 -11.54
C ARG A 264 -9.49 -10.83 -10.08
N LEU A 265 -10.52 -10.06 -9.81
CA LEU A 265 -10.94 -9.74 -8.45
C LEU A 265 -11.47 -10.98 -7.72
N GLY A 266 -12.17 -11.87 -8.42
CA GLY A 266 -12.58 -13.17 -7.89
C GLY A 266 -11.40 -14.06 -7.50
N GLU A 267 -10.35 -14.14 -8.33
CA GLU A 267 -9.10 -14.85 -8.01
C GLU A 267 -8.41 -14.26 -6.76
N LEU A 268 -8.31 -12.93 -6.67
CA LEU A 268 -7.72 -12.25 -5.53
C LEU A 268 -8.53 -12.49 -4.24
N ALA A 269 -9.87 -12.43 -4.31
CA ALA A 269 -10.73 -12.74 -3.17
C ALA A 269 -10.57 -14.19 -2.69
N GLN A 270 -10.47 -15.16 -3.62
CA GLN A 270 -10.21 -16.57 -3.30
C GLN A 270 -8.83 -16.77 -2.64
N SER A 271 -7.83 -15.97 -3.00
CA SER A 271 -6.52 -15.96 -2.36
C SER A 271 -6.53 -15.37 -0.94
N GLY A 272 -7.61 -14.70 -0.55
CA GLY A 272 -7.78 -14.13 0.79
C GLY A 272 -7.54 -12.62 0.85
N VAL A 273 -7.74 -11.91 -0.24
CA VAL A 273 -7.75 -10.44 -0.30
C VAL A 273 -9.10 -9.92 0.21
N ASP A 274 -9.07 -9.04 1.20
CA ASP A 274 -10.27 -8.38 1.76
C ASP A 274 -10.66 -7.12 1.00
N GLN A 275 -9.67 -6.44 0.40
CA GLN A 275 -9.88 -5.15 -0.27
C GLN A 275 -9.01 -5.03 -1.51
N PHE A 276 -9.60 -4.59 -2.62
CA PHE A 276 -8.87 -4.10 -3.79
C PHE A 276 -8.97 -2.58 -3.86
N SER A 277 -7.82 -1.92 -3.98
CA SER A 277 -7.71 -0.46 -4.11
C SER A 277 -7.28 -0.09 -5.53
N LEU A 278 -8.14 0.62 -6.25
CA LEU A 278 -7.87 1.06 -7.61
C LEU A 278 -6.89 2.23 -7.63
N TYR A 279 -5.80 2.13 -8.38
CA TYR A 279 -5.02 3.28 -8.79
C TYR A 279 -5.60 3.85 -10.08
N LEU A 280 -6.17 5.05 -9.97
CA LEU A 280 -6.86 5.74 -11.06
C LEU A 280 -5.97 6.83 -11.69
N MET A 281 -4.70 6.47 -11.94
CA MET A 281 -3.69 7.39 -12.48
C MET A 281 -3.49 7.15 -13.98
N HIS A 282 -4.58 7.18 -14.73
CA HIS A 282 -4.66 7.07 -16.17
C HIS A 282 -5.60 8.14 -16.72
N ASP A 283 -5.71 8.25 -18.03
CA ASP A 283 -6.45 9.33 -18.72
C ASP A 283 -7.98 9.20 -18.70
N ASP A 284 -8.55 8.05 -18.26
CA ASP A 284 -10.00 7.84 -18.17
C ASP A 284 -10.45 7.21 -16.82
N PRO A 285 -10.24 7.88 -15.69
CA PRO A 285 -10.64 7.37 -14.38
C PRO A 285 -12.17 7.35 -14.19
N GLU A 286 -12.90 8.26 -14.84
CA GLU A 286 -14.35 8.40 -14.67
C GLU A 286 -15.09 7.19 -15.25
N THR A 287 -14.74 6.73 -16.43
CA THR A 287 -15.31 5.50 -17.04
C THR A 287 -15.02 4.28 -16.18
N THR A 288 -13.78 4.16 -15.65
CA THR A 288 -13.43 3.05 -14.78
C THR A 288 -14.24 3.08 -13.47
N ILE A 289 -14.37 4.23 -12.81
CA ILE A 289 -15.18 4.37 -11.59
C ILE A 289 -16.64 3.99 -11.86
N GLU A 290 -17.22 4.48 -12.95
CA GLU A 290 -18.62 4.20 -13.29
C GLU A 290 -18.84 2.72 -13.62
N ALA A 291 -17.93 2.07 -14.33
CA ALA A 291 -17.97 0.64 -14.59
C ALA A 291 -17.90 -0.18 -13.28
N TYR A 292 -17.01 0.21 -12.36
CA TYR A 292 -16.94 -0.43 -11.04
C TYR A 292 -18.22 -0.23 -10.24
N ARG A 293 -18.76 0.98 -10.21
CA ARG A 293 -20.01 1.31 -9.50
C ARG A 293 -21.20 0.49 -9.99
N THR A 294 -21.33 0.31 -11.31
CA THR A 294 -22.51 -0.31 -11.93
C THR A 294 -22.38 -1.80 -12.15
N SER A 295 -21.16 -2.30 -12.34
CA SER A 295 -20.94 -3.64 -12.89
C SER A 295 -19.97 -4.52 -12.10
N VAL A 296 -19.22 -3.98 -11.13
CA VAL A 296 -18.23 -4.75 -10.35
C VAL A 296 -18.60 -4.82 -8.89
N ILE A 297 -18.87 -3.66 -8.24
CA ILE A 297 -19.18 -3.62 -6.79
C ILE A 297 -20.43 -4.44 -6.50
N GLY A 298 -20.31 -5.36 -5.51
CA GLY A 298 -21.37 -6.27 -5.10
C GLY A 298 -21.52 -7.53 -5.96
N ARG A 299 -20.60 -7.77 -6.91
CA ARG A 299 -20.55 -9.00 -7.72
C ARG A 299 -19.32 -9.87 -7.43
N VAL A 300 -18.38 -9.34 -6.68
CA VAL A 300 -17.18 -10.04 -6.17
C VAL A 300 -17.20 -10.01 -4.64
#